data_d5f76508a1a4dfc851b6b8b8c69b7a82
#
_entry.id   d5f76508a1a4dfc851b6b8b8c69b7a82
#
_cell.length_a   1.000
_cell.length_b   1.000
_cell.length_c   1.000
_cell.angle_alpha   90.00
_cell.angle_beta   90.00
_cell.angle_gamma   90.00
#
_symmetry.space_group_name_H-M   'P 1'
#
loop_
_entity.id
_entity.type
_entity.pdbx_description
1 polymer ?
#
loop_
_entity_poly.entity_id
_entity_poly.type
_entity_poly.pdbx_seq_one_letter_code
_entity_poly.pdbx_strand_id
1 'polypeptide(L)'
;MKNFYIFLDVDGVLFDYAWIKKNNKNINIMQKFKKESIDALNYLIQSLEKKYNIDLVIISTWRVYKFELLNNMLNKSGLKYNNDIHKTKDSNRPFIRGKEIKDYLKRKKNANNYVIIDDENFDYDKYFDKNRIIKPNIIDNALNMKMVQKFLDYINDNTNELCN
;
A
#
# COMPACT_ATOMS: atom_id res chain seq x y z
N MET A 1 6.30 6.77 19.88
CA MET A 1 5.62 7.26 18.65
C MET A 1 4.30 6.51 18.47
N LYS A 2 3.31 7.13 17.81
CA LYS A 2 2.04 6.45 17.43
C LYS A 2 2.29 5.54 16.23
N ASN A 3 1.52 4.46 16.08
CA ASN A 3 1.61 3.59 14.90
C ASN A 3 0.86 4.20 13.71
N PHE A 4 1.36 3.94 12.50
CA PHE A 4 0.72 4.26 11.23
C PHE A 4 0.73 3.02 10.33
N TYR A 5 -0.40 2.68 9.75
CA TYR A 5 -0.60 1.46 8.96
C TYR A 5 -0.65 1.79 7.47
N ILE A 6 0.25 1.20 6.69
CA ILE A 6 0.24 1.28 5.23
C ILE A 6 -0.30 -0.04 4.70
N PHE A 7 -1.53 -0.05 4.21
CA PHE A 7 -2.14 -1.20 3.55
C PHE A 7 -1.80 -1.16 2.07
N LEU A 8 -1.10 -2.19 1.58
CA LEU A 8 -0.50 -2.20 0.25
C LEU A 8 -1.04 -3.36 -0.59
N ASP A 9 -1.66 -3.03 -1.73
CA ASP A 9 -1.85 -3.96 -2.82
C ASP A 9 -0.60 -4.03 -3.71
N VAL A 10 -0.52 -5.01 -4.61
CA VAL A 10 0.65 -5.29 -5.44
C VAL A 10 0.37 -5.06 -6.90
N ASP A 11 -0.64 -5.78 -7.44
CA ASP A 11 -0.99 -5.71 -8.84
C ASP A 11 -1.66 -4.36 -9.13
N GLY A 12 -1.25 -3.66 -10.19
CA GLY A 12 -1.75 -2.32 -10.50
C GLY A 12 -1.17 -1.19 -9.60
N VAL A 13 -0.50 -1.54 -8.52
CA VAL A 13 0.15 -0.59 -7.58
C VAL A 13 1.67 -0.58 -7.77
N LEU A 14 2.32 -1.73 -7.71
CA LEU A 14 3.76 -1.87 -7.86
C LEU A 14 4.16 -2.34 -9.26
N PHE A 15 3.23 -2.92 -10.01
CA PHE A 15 3.37 -3.29 -11.40
C PHE A 15 2.53 -2.40 -12.30
N ASP A 16 3.07 -2.10 -13.47
CA ASP A 16 2.35 -1.48 -14.58
C ASP A 16 1.77 -2.57 -15.51
N TYR A 17 0.46 -2.71 -15.53
CA TYR A 17 -0.21 -3.69 -16.39
C TYR A 17 0.02 -3.45 -17.89
N ALA A 18 0.17 -2.21 -18.31
CA ALA A 18 0.48 -1.88 -19.70
C ALA A 18 1.86 -2.45 -20.08
N TRP A 19 2.82 -2.35 -19.17
CA TRP A 19 4.16 -2.90 -19.35
C TRP A 19 4.13 -4.44 -19.35
N ILE A 20 3.39 -5.07 -18.42
CA ILE A 20 3.20 -6.52 -18.35
C ILE A 20 2.61 -7.02 -19.68
N LYS A 21 1.56 -6.38 -20.17
CA LYS A 21 0.88 -6.76 -21.42
C LYS A 21 1.79 -6.61 -22.64
N LYS A 22 2.62 -5.57 -22.68
CA LYS A 22 3.56 -5.30 -23.77
C LYS A 22 4.72 -6.28 -23.81
N ASN A 23 5.15 -6.80 -22.65
CA ASN A 23 6.35 -7.64 -22.50
C ASN A 23 6.04 -9.13 -22.25
N ASN A 24 4.83 -9.57 -22.54
CA ASN A 24 4.25 -10.87 -22.15
C ASN A 24 4.93 -12.13 -22.74
N LYS A 25 6.14 -12.06 -23.27
CA LYS A 25 6.86 -13.20 -23.84
C LYS A 25 7.99 -13.78 -22.96
N ASN A 26 8.29 -13.17 -21.79
CA ASN A 26 9.33 -13.68 -20.90
C ASN A 26 8.96 -13.49 -19.45
N ILE A 27 8.48 -14.54 -18.81
CA ILE A 27 7.95 -14.59 -17.43
C ILE A 27 9.05 -14.43 -16.34
N ASN A 28 10.28 -14.19 -16.68
CA ASN A 28 11.29 -13.67 -15.75
C ASN A 28 11.01 -12.23 -15.26
N ILE A 29 9.89 -11.69 -15.67
CA ILE A 29 9.31 -10.38 -15.38
C ILE A 29 8.93 -10.23 -13.90
N MET A 30 8.65 -11.32 -13.21
CA MET A 30 8.30 -11.31 -11.78
C MET A 30 9.48 -11.00 -10.83
N GLN A 31 10.62 -10.57 -11.34
CA GLN A 31 11.79 -10.35 -10.49
C GLN A 31 11.97 -8.92 -9.98
N LYS A 32 11.28 -7.94 -10.56
CA LYS A 32 11.42 -6.54 -10.13
C LYS A 32 10.10 -5.78 -10.29
N PHE A 33 9.76 -5.03 -9.26
CA PHE A 33 8.69 -4.02 -9.32
C PHE A 33 9.14 -2.78 -10.08
N LYS A 34 8.18 -1.97 -10.50
CA LYS A 34 8.46 -0.69 -11.16
C LYS A 34 9.25 0.21 -10.20
N LYS A 35 10.39 0.68 -10.68
CA LYS A 35 11.31 1.48 -9.84
C LYS A 35 10.63 2.71 -9.27
N GLU A 36 9.87 3.45 -10.09
CA GLU A 36 9.16 4.66 -9.67
C GLU A 36 8.13 4.39 -8.59
N SER A 37 7.49 3.22 -8.60
CA SER A 37 6.51 2.84 -7.56
C SER A 37 7.20 2.48 -6.25
N ILE A 38 8.34 1.81 -6.30
CA ILE A 38 9.17 1.54 -5.12
C ILE A 38 9.75 2.84 -4.55
N ASP A 39 10.23 3.75 -5.41
CA ASP A 39 10.75 5.05 -4.97
C ASP A 39 9.64 5.87 -4.29
N ALA A 40 8.43 5.87 -4.85
CA ALA A 40 7.27 6.54 -4.24
C ALA A 40 6.87 5.92 -2.90
N LEU A 41 6.87 4.59 -2.80
CA LEU A 41 6.59 3.89 -1.54
C LEU A 41 7.67 4.19 -0.48
N ASN A 42 8.93 4.19 -0.87
CA ASN A 42 10.03 4.57 0.01
C ASN A 42 9.88 6.01 0.53
N TYR A 43 9.51 6.94 -0.35
CA TYR A 43 9.26 8.33 0.02
C TYR A 43 8.11 8.46 1.03
N LEU A 44 7.02 7.73 0.82
CA LEU A 44 5.89 7.68 1.76
C LEU A 44 6.34 7.19 3.14
N ILE A 45 7.02 6.04 3.18
CA ILE A 45 7.51 5.43 4.43
C ILE A 45 8.44 6.41 5.15
N GLN A 46 9.48 6.93 4.49
CA GLN A 46 10.45 7.85 5.09
C GLN A 46 9.82 9.15 5.60
N SER A 47 8.80 9.65 4.90
CA SER A 47 8.08 10.86 5.34
C SER A 47 7.27 10.62 6.60
N LEU A 48 6.63 9.46 6.71
CA LEU A 48 5.81 9.09 7.85
C LEU A 48 6.64 8.65 9.06
N GLU A 49 7.79 7.99 8.85
CA GLU A 49 8.70 7.53 9.92
C GLU A 49 9.22 8.67 10.80
N LYS A 50 9.21 9.90 10.31
CA LYS A 50 9.57 11.09 11.11
C LYS A 50 8.62 11.32 12.29
N LYS A 51 7.38 10.82 12.21
CA LYS A 51 6.31 11.06 13.21
C LYS A 51 5.71 9.79 13.79
N TYR A 52 5.85 8.64 13.08
CA TYR A 52 5.13 7.40 13.37
C TYR A 52 6.04 6.17 13.32
N ASN A 53 5.65 5.14 14.08
CA ASN A 53 6.13 3.78 13.82
C ASN A 53 5.30 3.19 12.67
N ILE A 54 5.95 2.76 11.60
CA ILE A 54 5.26 2.28 10.41
C ILE A 54 5.05 0.77 10.49
N ASP A 55 3.81 0.33 10.23
CA ASP A 55 3.42 -1.05 9.98
C ASP A 55 3.04 -1.18 8.49
N LEU A 56 3.86 -1.85 7.68
CA LEU A 56 3.54 -2.18 6.29
C LEU A 56 2.75 -3.49 6.24
N VAL A 57 1.54 -3.43 5.67
CA VAL A 57 0.57 -4.53 5.72
C VAL A 57 0.10 -4.88 4.31
N ILE A 58 0.39 -6.08 3.84
CA ILE A 58 -0.04 -6.55 2.52
C ILE A 58 -1.51 -6.95 2.55
N ILE A 59 -2.27 -6.40 1.59
CA ILE A 59 -3.70 -6.70 1.37
C ILE A 59 -3.95 -7.43 0.04
N SER A 60 -2.94 -7.51 -0.82
CA SER A 60 -2.97 -8.23 -2.09
C SER A 60 -3.25 -9.73 -1.92
N THR A 61 -3.82 -10.35 -2.95
CA THR A 61 -3.96 -11.81 -3.04
C THR A 61 -2.61 -12.55 -2.95
N TRP A 62 -1.50 -11.87 -3.25
CA TRP A 62 -0.14 -12.41 -3.06
C TRP A 62 0.14 -12.83 -1.63
N ARG A 63 -0.55 -12.26 -0.63
CA ARG A 63 -0.39 -12.62 0.79
C ARG A 63 -0.75 -14.07 1.12
N VAL A 64 -1.53 -14.72 0.24
CA VAL A 64 -2.04 -16.08 0.47
C VAL A 64 -0.98 -17.12 0.10
N TYR A 65 -0.48 -17.07 -1.14
CA TYR A 65 0.39 -18.13 -1.67
C TYR A 65 1.81 -17.68 -2.01
N LYS A 66 2.07 -16.38 -2.04
CA LYS A 66 3.33 -15.81 -2.54
C LYS A 66 3.97 -14.80 -1.58
N PHE A 67 3.62 -14.85 -0.30
CA PHE A 67 4.04 -13.81 0.65
C PHE A 67 5.56 -13.72 0.83
N GLU A 68 6.25 -14.86 0.95
CA GLU A 68 7.72 -14.88 1.06
C GLU A 68 8.39 -14.42 -0.25
N LEU A 69 7.84 -14.85 -1.39
CA LEU A 69 8.32 -14.39 -2.70
C LEU A 69 8.15 -12.88 -2.82
N LEU A 70 7.01 -12.33 -2.41
CA LEU A 70 6.73 -10.90 -2.41
C LEU A 70 7.76 -10.13 -1.57
N ASN A 71 8.04 -10.58 -0.34
CA ASN A 71 9.02 -9.95 0.54
C ASN A 71 10.42 -9.93 -0.11
N ASN A 72 10.83 -11.03 -0.72
CA ASN A 72 12.10 -11.11 -1.44
C ASN A 72 12.13 -10.16 -2.64
N MET A 73 11.03 -10.04 -3.37
CA MET A 73 10.93 -9.13 -4.52
C MET A 73 10.95 -7.66 -4.08
N LEU A 74 10.28 -7.28 -3.01
CA LEU A 74 10.30 -5.93 -2.45
C LEU A 74 11.73 -5.52 -2.08
N ASN A 75 12.44 -6.38 -1.36
CA ASN A 75 13.83 -6.15 -0.99
C ASN A 75 14.75 -6.03 -2.21
N LYS A 76 14.65 -6.93 -3.19
CA LYS A 76 15.43 -6.89 -4.44
C LYS A 76 15.11 -5.66 -5.31
N SER A 77 13.91 -5.12 -5.18
CA SER A 77 13.50 -3.90 -5.89
C SER A 77 13.93 -2.62 -5.19
N GLY A 78 14.55 -2.70 -4.02
CA GLY A 78 15.09 -1.57 -3.28
C GLY A 78 14.11 -0.92 -2.31
N LEU A 79 13.15 -1.68 -1.78
CA LEU A 79 12.32 -1.20 -0.66
C LEU A 79 13.20 -0.91 0.55
N LYS A 80 13.09 0.29 1.09
CA LYS A 80 13.81 0.77 2.29
C LYS A 80 12.90 0.67 3.52
N TYR A 81 12.59 -0.56 3.92
CA TYR A 81 11.78 -0.85 5.09
C TYR A 81 12.42 -2.02 5.85
N ASN A 82 12.81 -1.78 7.10
CA ASN A 82 13.65 -2.71 7.87
C ASN A 82 12.86 -3.52 8.91
N ASN A 83 11.55 -3.27 9.07
CA ASN A 83 10.71 -4.00 9.99
C ASN A 83 10.01 -5.17 9.29
N ASP A 84 9.37 -6.04 10.05
CA ASP A 84 8.57 -7.13 9.52
C ASP A 84 7.38 -6.60 8.69
N ILE A 85 7.21 -7.16 7.51
CA ILE A 85 6.04 -6.89 6.67
C ILE A 85 4.90 -7.80 7.15
N HIS A 86 3.77 -7.19 7.46
CA HIS A 86 2.57 -7.90 7.91
C HIS A 86 1.61 -8.20 6.76
N LYS A 87 0.55 -8.95 7.04
CA LYS A 87 -0.54 -9.21 6.10
C LYS A 87 -1.89 -9.27 6.81
N THR A 88 -2.95 -8.87 6.12
CA THR A 88 -4.32 -9.12 6.58
C THR A 88 -4.66 -10.60 6.46
N LYS A 89 -5.62 -11.05 7.27
CA LYS A 89 -6.21 -12.38 7.10
C LYS A 89 -7.02 -12.39 5.80
N ASP A 90 -6.85 -13.42 4.99
CA ASP A 90 -7.73 -13.68 3.85
C ASP A 90 -8.97 -14.42 4.35
N SER A 91 -10.14 -13.89 4.01
CA SER A 91 -11.43 -14.48 4.35
C SER A 91 -11.96 -15.42 3.28
N ASN A 92 -11.22 -15.59 2.15
CA ASN A 92 -11.65 -16.33 0.96
C ASN A 92 -12.99 -15.83 0.37
N ARG A 93 -13.36 -14.58 0.62
CA ARG A 93 -14.56 -13.96 0.08
C ARG A 93 -14.18 -12.84 -0.89
N PRO A 94 -14.81 -12.77 -2.06
CA PRO A 94 -14.55 -11.69 -2.99
C PRO A 94 -15.09 -10.35 -2.45
N PHE A 95 -14.47 -9.25 -2.84
CA PHE A 95 -14.95 -7.87 -2.64
C PHE A 95 -15.11 -7.38 -1.19
N ILE A 96 -14.47 -8.01 -0.20
CA ILE A 96 -14.56 -7.59 1.21
C ILE A 96 -13.22 -7.16 1.81
N ARG A 97 -12.30 -6.68 0.98
CA ARG A 97 -10.97 -6.25 1.41
C ARG A 97 -11.02 -5.12 2.45
N GLY A 98 -11.98 -4.20 2.30
CA GLY A 98 -12.23 -3.14 3.29
C GLY A 98 -12.61 -3.71 4.66
N LYS A 99 -13.47 -4.72 4.70
CA LYS A 99 -13.81 -5.39 5.95
C LYS A 99 -12.60 -6.09 6.58
N GLU A 100 -11.74 -6.73 5.79
CA GLU A 100 -10.52 -7.39 6.27
C GLU A 100 -9.55 -6.39 6.92
N ILE A 101 -9.36 -5.22 6.31
CA ILE A 101 -8.57 -4.12 6.88
C ILE A 101 -9.21 -3.62 8.16
N LYS A 102 -10.53 -3.38 8.18
CA LYS A 102 -11.25 -2.95 9.37
C LYS A 102 -11.06 -3.94 10.52
N ASP A 103 -11.18 -5.24 10.26
CA ASP A 103 -11.01 -6.29 11.26
C ASP A 103 -9.54 -6.40 11.74
N TYR A 104 -8.57 -6.09 10.87
CA TYR A 104 -7.16 -5.98 11.25
C TYR A 104 -6.97 -4.80 12.22
N LEU A 105 -7.49 -3.62 11.89
CA LEU A 105 -7.34 -2.39 12.68
C LEU A 105 -8.03 -2.44 14.04
N LYS A 106 -9.16 -3.16 14.18
CA LYS A 106 -9.86 -3.33 15.47
C LYS A 106 -8.97 -3.84 16.60
N ARG A 107 -7.91 -4.56 16.27
CA ARG A 107 -6.96 -5.16 17.22
C ARG A 107 -5.70 -4.33 17.42
N LYS A 108 -5.63 -3.16 16.81
CA LYS A 108 -4.44 -2.31 16.78
C LYS A 108 -4.63 -1.00 17.53
N LYS A 109 -3.54 -0.48 18.10
CA LYS A 109 -3.50 0.87 18.69
C LYS A 109 -3.42 1.90 17.57
N ASN A 110 -4.03 3.07 17.77
CA ASN A 110 -4.01 4.18 16.81
C ASN A 110 -4.60 3.80 15.43
N ALA A 111 -5.68 3.05 15.41
CA ALA A 111 -6.34 2.54 14.21
C ALA A 111 -6.78 3.62 13.20
N ASN A 112 -6.79 4.89 13.61
CA ASN A 112 -7.13 6.03 12.74
C ASN A 112 -5.95 6.54 11.90
N ASN A 113 -4.74 6.07 12.15
CA ASN A 113 -3.55 6.45 11.39
C ASN A 113 -3.28 5.39 10.32
N TYR A 114 -3.83 5.57 9.14
CA TYR A 114 -3.66 4.60 8.04
C TYR A 114 -3.68 5.28 6.68
N VAL A 115 -3.17 4.56 5.69
CA VAL A 115 -3.40 4.76 4.26
C VAL A 115 -3.65 3.41 3.60
N ILE A 116 -4.55 3.38 2.63
CA ILE A 116 -4.82 2.22 1.77
C ILE A 116 -4.30 2.57 0.37
N ILE A 117 -3.48 1.70 -0.22
CA ILE A 117 -2.94 1.86 -1.57
C ILE A 117 -3.43 0.67 -2.38
N ASP A 118 -4.41 0.88 -3.25
CA ASP A 118 -5.06 -0.16 -4.03
C ASP A 118 -5.65 0.46 -5.31
N ASP A 119 -5.49 -0.18 -6.45
CA ASP A 119 -6.00 0.29 -7.74
C ASP A 119 -7.47 -0.10 -7.98
N GLU A 120 -7.98 -1.05 -7.23
CA GLU A 120 -9.34 -1.57 -7.32
C GLU A 120 -10.31 -0.85 -6.37
N ASN A 121 -11.61 -0.97 -6.68
CA ASN A 121 -12.69 -0.54 -5.81
C ASN A 121 -13.27 -1.74 -5.07
N PHE A 122 -12.88 -1.88 -3.82
CA PHE A 122 -13.53 -2.82 -2.92
C PHE A 122 -14.60 -2.11 -2.08
N ASP A 123 -15.00 -2.72 -0.97
CA ASP A 123 -15.96 -2.17 0.00
C ASP A 123 -15.36 -1.08 0.93
N TYR A 124 -14.34 -0.35 0.44
CA TYR A 124 -13.61 0.64 1.23
C TYR A 124 -14.49 1.81 1.69
N ASP A 125 -15.37 2.29 0.83
CA ASP A 125 -16.30 3.41 1.06
C ASP A 125 -17.22 3.17 2.26
N LYS A 126 -17.47 1.90 2.63
CA LYS A 126 -18.26 1.53 3.79
C LYS A 126 -17.53 1.73 5.12
N TYR A 127 -16.22 1.84 5.11
CA TYR A 127 -15.41 1.76 6.32
C TYR A 127 -14.35 2.84 6.45
N PHE A 128 -13.94 3.48 5.36
CA PHE A 128 -12.76 4.33 5.32
C PHE A 128 -13.01 5.65 4.62
N ASP A 129 -12.28 6.68 5.05
CA ASP A 129 -12.25 7.97 4.38
C ASP A 129 -11.55 7.84 3.02
N LYS A 130 -12.23 8.30 1.97
CA LYS A 130 -11.69 8.31 0.60
C LYS A 130 -10.36 9.06 0.45
N ASN A 131 -10.13 10.07 1.28
CA ASN A 131 -8.89 10.84 1.26
C ASN A 131 -7.69 10.07 1.85
N ARG A 132 -7.96 8.95 2.50
CA ARG A 132 -6.95 8.01 3.00
C ARG A 132 -6.73 6.81 2.08
N ILE A 133 -7.23 6.88 0.86
CA ILE A 133 -7.06 5.86 -0.18
C ILE A 133 -6.28 6.47 -1.33
N ILE A 134 -5.08 5.97 -1.57
CA ILE A 134 -4.31 6.25 -2.77
C ILE A 134 -4.72 5.22 -3.81
N LYS A 135 -5.33 5.71 -4.91
CA LYS A 135 -5.80 4.85 -5.99
C LYS A 135 -4.98 5.09 -7.26
N PRO A 136 -3.96 4.25 -7.54
CA PRO A 136 -3.25 4.32 -8.81
C PRO A 136 -4.18 4.02 -9.99
N ASN A 137 -3.91 4.62 -11.14
CA ASN A 137 -4.63 4.31 -12.36
C ASN A 137 -3.94 3.14 -13.08
N ILE A 138 -4.69 2.06 -13.31
CA ILE A 138 -4.20 0.83 -13.95
C ILE A 138 -3.65 1.08 -15.37
N ILE A 139 -4.26 2.02 -16.10
CA ILE A 139 -3.97 2.19 -17.54
C ILE A 139 -2.62 2.86 -17.76
N ASP A 140 -2.29 3.85 -16.92
CA ASP A 140 -1.16 4.74 -17.21
C ASP A 140 -0.06 4.68 -16.15
N ASN A 141 -0.40 4.46 -14.89
CA ASN A 141 0.55 4.68 -13.80
C ASN A 141 0.21 3.82 -12.57
N ALA A 142 1.06 2.89 -12.24
CA ALA A 142 1.19 2.36 -10.90
C ALA A 142 1.41 3.50 -9.87
N LEU A 143 1.62 3.19 -8.62
CA LEU A 143 1.93 4.18 -7.58
C LEU A 143 3.07 5.11 -8.03
N ASN A 144 2.89 6.43 -7.85
CA ASN A 144 3.87 7.43 -8.22
C ASN A 144 4.00 8.53 -7.17
N MET A 145 5.07 9.33 -7.29
CA MET A 145 5.42 10.38 -6.35
C MET A 145 4.32 11.43 -6.16
N LYS A 146 3.62 11.81 -7.24
CA LYS A 146 2.56 12.82 -7.19
C LYS A 146 1.38 12.37 -6.31
N MET A 147 1.00 11.09 -6.40
CA MET A 147 -0.07 10.54 -5.57
C MET A 147 0.32 10.52 -4.10
N VAL A 148 1.54 10.12 -3.80
CA VAL A 148 2.07 10.11 -2.44
C VAL A 148 2.15 11.52 -1.86
N GLN A 149 2.66 12.50 -2.63
CA GLN A 149 2.74 13.88 -2.17
C GLN A 149 1.36 14.45 -1.84
N LYS A 150 0.38 14.24 -2.72
CA LYS A 150 -1.01 14.68 -2.47
C LYS A 150 -1.58 14.10 -1.17
N PHE A 151 -1.29 12.85 -0.87
CA PHE A 151 -1.71 12.22 0.38
C PHE A 151 -0.99 12.81 1.60
N LEU A 152 0.32 13.03 1.51
CA LEU A 152 1.11 13.64 2.59
C LEU A 152 0.66 15.07 2.89
N ASP A 153 0.33 15.85 1.88
CA ASP A 153 -0.23 17.20 2.03
C ASP A 153 -1.56 17.14 2.78
N TYR A 154 -2.47 16.24 2.37
CA TYR A 154 -3.76 16.03 3.03
C TYR A 154 -3.61 15.70 4.52
N ILE A 155 -2.73 14.76 4.91
CA ILE A 155 -2.58 14.42 6.32
C ILE A 155 -1.89 15.50 7.14
N ASN A 156 -0.98 16.29 6.55
CA ASN A 156 -0.34 17.40 7.23
C ASN A 156 -1.32 18.54 7.53
N ASP A 157 -2.19 18.88 6.58
CA ASP A 157 -3.22 19.92 6.77
C ASP A 157 -4.19 19.53 7.88
N ASN A 158 -4.65 18.26 7.89
CA ASN A 158 -5.60 17.78 8.90
C ASN A 158 -4.98 17.50 10.29
N THR A 159 -3.65 17.34 10.39
CA THR A 159 -3.00 17.22 11.71
C THR A 159 -2.83 18.57 12.38
N ASN A 160 -2.77 19.66 11.63
CA ASN A 160 -2.66 21.03 12.18
C ASN A 160 -4.00 21.54 12.75
N GLU A 161 -5.14 21.04 12.26
CA GLU A 161 -6.47 21.40 12.79
C GLU A 161 -6.78 20.75 14.15
N LEU A 162 -6.12 19.66 14.51
CA LEU A 162 -6.31 18.96 15.79
C LEU A 162 -5.44 19.50 16.94
N CYS A 163 -4.56 20.46 16.65
CA CYS A 163 -3.67 21.09 17.64
C CYS A 163 -4.10 22.52 18.03
N ASN A 164 -5.23 23.00 17.52
CA ASN A 164 -5.89 24.25 17.93
C ASN A 164 -7.19 23.93 18.67
#